data_7100793d64b3b3adc5f1df385eee8638
#
_entry.id   7100793d64b3b3adc5f1df385eee8638
#
_cell.length_a   1.000
_cell.length_b   1.000
_cell.length_c   1.000
_cell.angle_alpha   90.00
_cell.angle_beta   90.00
_cell.angle_gamma   90.00
#
_symmetry.space_group_name_H-M   'P 1'
#
loop_
_entity.id
_entity.type
_entity.pdbx_description
1 polymer ?
#
loop_
_entity_poly.entity_id
_entity_poly.type
_entity_poly.pdbx_seq_one_letter_code
_entity_poly.pdbx_strand_id
1 'polypeptide(L)'
;MGNAGIGTPYWYEWEIGIIECLHMMTDASIESVTLQSSKFQSLDDVVINYADGSIANIQVKHTDVNDSLTYSDLESDKMLKSWASEWSKVKANYKIKSLSIVTNRKWGPRTANGKCSFSHFITEILPKLKSDPTYYGNNTQERNAIEWFRKTINLNEDEIDEFIQIIQFKN
;
A
#
# COMPACT_ATOMS: atom_id res chain seq x y z
N MET A 1 16.52 30.60 -6.52
CA MET A 1 15.32 29.77 -6.79
C MET A 1 15.82 28.43 -7.24
N GLY A 2 15.92 27.46 -6.33
CA GLY A 2 16.31 26.09 -6.68
C GLY A 2 15.17 25.45 -7.43
N ASN A 3 15.44 24.92 -8.62
CA ASN A 3 14.56 23.99 -9.28
C ASN A 3 14.34 22.81 -8.33
N ALA A 4 13.20 22.76 -7.65
CA ALA A 4 12.71 21.53 -7.07
C ALA A 4 12.48 20.57 -8.26
N GLY A 5 13.46 19.74 -8.49
CA GLY A 5 13.55 18.96 -9.70
C GLY A 5 12.39 17.99 -9.78
N ILE A 6 11.76 17.96 -10.95
CA ILE A 6 10.84 16.94 -11.42
C ILE A 6 11.44 15.51 -11.24
N GLY A 7 12.73 15.41 -10.89
CA GLY A 7 13.47 14.15 -10.79
C GLY A 7 13.39 13.39 -9.47
N THR A 8 13.18 14.04 -8.31
CA THR A 8 13.35 13.38 -7.00
C THR A 8 12.34 12.24 -6.75
N PRO A 9 11.03 12.37 -7.04
CA PRO A 9 10.09 11.28 -6.89
C PRO A 9 10.45 10.05 -7.75
N TYR A 10 10.84 10.27 -9.00
CA TYR A 10 11.23 9.17 -9.91
C TYR A 10 12.51 8.46 -9.47
N TRP A 11 13.49 9.19 -8.89
CA TRP A 11 14.70 8.57 -8.36
C TRP A 11 14.39 7.56 -7.25
N TYR A 12 13.47 7.89 -6.35
CA TYR A 12 13.09 6.99 -5.27
C TYR A 12 12.34 5.75 -5.77
N GLU A 13 11.46 5.91 -6.76
CA GLU A 13 10.82 4.78 -7.45
C GLU A 13 11.88 3.86 -8.10
N TRP A 14 12.90 4.45 -8.73
CA TRP A 14 13.98 3.70 -9.34
C TRP A 14 14.87 3.00 -8.31
N GLU A 15 15.16 3.64 -7.18
CA GLU A 15 15.88 3.00 -6.07
C GLU A 15 15.15 1.75 -5.57
N ILE A 16 13.84 1.83 -5.35
CA ILE A 16 13.02 0.68 -4.97
C ILE A 16 13.05 -0.38 -6.08
N GLY A 17 12.91 0.01 -7.35
CA GLY A 17 12.98 -0.92 -8.48
C GLY A 17 14.34 -1.62 -8.59
N ILE A 18 15.44 -0.93 -8.35
CA ILE A 18 16.79 -1.51 -8.33
C ILE A 18 16.93 -2.52 -7.18
N ILE A 19 16.41 -2.21 -6.00
CA ILE A 19 16.41 -3.12 -4.85
C ILE A 19 15.68 -4.42 -5.22
N GLU A 20 14.52 -4.33 -5.86
CA GLU A 20 13.77 -5.51 -6.29
C GLU A 20 14.47 -6.29 -7.41
N CYS A 21 15.20 -5.60 -8.32
CA CYS A 21 16.07 -6.26 -9.29
C CYS A 21 17.24 -7.01 -8.62
N LEU A 22 17.80 -6.46 -7.53
CA LEU A 22 18.83 -7.17 -6.76
C LEU A 22 18.24 -8.38 -6.01
N HIS A 23 17.02 -8.28 -5.49
CA HIS A 23 16.29 -9.42 -4.93
C HIS A 23 16.11 -10.53 -5.97
N MET A 24 15.78 -10.21 -7.22
CA MET A 24 15.67 -11.17 -8.30
C MET A 24 16.97 -11.96 -8.54
N MET A 25 18.14 -11.39 -8.24
CA MET A 25 19.42 -12.11 -8.36
C MET A 25 19.60 -13.18 -7.29
N THR A 26 18.89 -13.09 -6.17
CA THR A 26 19.02 -13.99 -5.01
C THR A 26 17.77 -14.83 -4.76
N ASP A 27 16.63 -14.44 -5.32
CA ASP A 27 15.35 -15.15 -5.22
C ASP A 27 14.91 -15.66 -6.61
N ALA A 28 15.17 -16.94 -6.86
CA ALA A 28 14.81 -17.60 -8.12
C ALA A 28 13.29 -17.68 -8.37
N SER A 29 12.45 -17.32 -7.41
CA SER A 29 11.00 -17.23 -7.62
C SER A 29 10.59 -15.96 -8.34
N ILE A 30 11.43 -14.92 -8.42
CA ILE A 30 11.17 -13.68 -9.16
C ILE A 30 11.57 -13.87 -10.62
N GLU A 31 10.60 -13.75 -11.52
CA GLU A 31 10.81 -13.88 -12.96
C GLU A 31 11.21 -12.55 -13.61
N SER A 32 10.55 -11.45 -13.20
CA SER A 32 10.85 -10.13 -13.73
C SER A 32 10.39 -9.00 -12.80
N VAL A 33 11.05 -7.85 -12.92
CA VAL A 33 10.67 -6.58 -12.28
C VAL A 33 10.41 -5.56 -13.37
N THR A 34 9.26 -4.89 -13.30
CA THR A 34 8.85 -3.85 -14.27
C THR A 34 8.63 -2.54 -13.52
N LEU A 35 9.24 -1.46 -13.99
CA LEU A 35 9.00 -0.10 -13.50
C LEU A 35 7.93 0.57 -14.35
N GLN A 36 7.06 1.35 -13.72
CA GLN A 36 5.99 2.12 -14.36
C GLN A 36 5.19 1.27 -15.37
N SER A 37 4.59 0.21 -14.88
CA SER A 37 3.87 -0.75 -15.72
C SER A 37 2.60 -0.14 -16.30
N SER A 38 2.48 -0.12 -17.62
CA SER A 38 1.25 0.30 -18.32
C SER A 38 0.06 -0.65 -18.14
N LYS A 39 0.25 -1.81 -17.51
CA LYS A 39 -0.81 -2.79 -17.25
C LYS A 39 -1.73 -2.39 -16.09
N PHE A 40 -1.25 -1.57 -15.18
CA PHE A 40 -1.94 -1.16 -13.97
C PHE A 40 -1.96 0.36 -13.89
N GLN A 41 -3.14 0.98 -13.70
CA GLN A 41 -3.27 2.44 -13.72
C GLN A 41 -2.89 3.13 -12.42
N SER A 42 -3.03 2.44 -11.29
CA SER A 42 -2.76 2.99 -9.96
C SER A 42 -1.92 2.07 -9.07
N LEU A 43 -1.36 1.01 -9.65
CA LEU A 43 -0.53 0.01 -8.97
C LEU A 43 0.71 -0.27 -9.82
N ASP A 44 1.30 0.77 -10.39
CA ASP A 44 2.18 0.68 -11.56
C ASP A 44 3.65 1.05 -11.30
N ASP A 45 4.01 1.65 -10.15
CA ASP A 45 5.37 2.14 -9.92
C ASP A 45 6.40 1.01 -10.03
N VAL A 46 6.21 -0.10 -9.30
CA VAL A 46 7.05 -1.31 -9.43
C VAL A 46 6.17 -2.55 -9.40
N VAL A 47 6.30 -3.39 -10.42
CA VAL A 47 5.58 -4.66 -10.55
C VAL A 47 6.56 -5.82 -10.58
N ILE A 48 6.42 -6.75 -9.65
CA ILE A 48 7.23 -7.96 -9.55
C ILE A 48 6.39 -9.14 -10.03
N ASN A 49 6.86 -9.83 -11.06
CA ASN A 49 6.24 -11.07 -11.55
C ASN A 49 7.01 -12.26 -10.99
N TYR A 50 6.28 -13.23 -10.47
CA TYR A 50 6.82 -14.47 -9.92
C TYR A 50 6.62 -15.65 -10.87
N ALA A 51 7.51 -16.63 -10.81
CA ALA A 51 7.48 -17.84 -11.63
C ALA A 51 6.20 -18.69 -11.45
N ASP A 52 5.48 -18.52 -10.32
CA ASP A 52 4.17 -19.15 -10.08
C ASP A 52 2.99 -18.39 -10.70
N GLY A 53 3.27 -17.37 -11.50
CA GLY A 53 2.29 -16.50 -12.14
C GLY A 53 1.66 -15.46 -11.20
N SER A 54 2.11 -15.37 -9.94
CA SER A 54 1.65 -14.33 -9.03
C SER A 54 2.38 -13.02 -9.25
N ILE A 55 1.75 -11.91 -8.82
CA ILE A 55 2.26 -10.56 -9.00
C ILE A 55 2.27 -9.83 -7.65
N ALA A 56 3.35 -9.10 -7.36
CA ALA A 56 3.36 -8.09 -6.30
C ALA A 56 3.47 -6.70 -6.93
N ASN A 57 2.67 -5.78 -6.42
CA ASN A 57 2.69 -4.37 -6.82
C ASN A 57 3.22 -3.52 -5.67
N ILE A 58 4.09 -2.58 -6.00
CA ILE A 58 4.63 -1.61 -5.05
C ILE A 58 4.29 -0.23 -5.56
N GLN A 59 3.57 0.53 -4.74
CA GLN A 59 3.35 1.95 -4.94
C GLN A 59 4.31 2.73 -4.06
N VAL A 60 5.04 3.65 -4.65
CA VAL A 60 6.06 4.44 -3.99
C VAL A 60 5.53 5.83 -3.66
N LYS A 61 5.66 6.27 -2.43
CA LYS A 61 5.24 7.60 -1.97
C LYS A 61 6.39 8.30 -1.26
N HIS A 62 7.13 9.08 -2.03
CA HIS A 62 8.26 9.87 -1.54
C HIS A 62 7.87 11.32 -1.24
N THR A 63 8.53 11.94 -0.27
CA THR A 63 8.49 13.38 -0.02
C THR A 63 9.83 13.87 0.47
N ASP A 64 10.20 15.09 0.08
CA ASP A 64 11.38 15.78 0.61
C ASP A 64 11.08 16.50 1.93
N VAL A 65 9.81 16.54 2.34
CA VAL A 65 9.37 17.16 3.59
C VAL A 65 9.35 16.10 4.69
N ASN A 66 9.97 16.42 5.84
CA ASN A 66 9.95 15.52 7.00
C ASN A 66 8.58 15.59 7.72
N ASP A 67 7.56 15.06 7.06
CA ASP A 67 6.22 14.91 7.59
C ASP A 67 5.85 13.43 7.76
N SER A 68 4.69 13.17 8.35
CA SER A 68 4.19 11.81 8.56
C SER A 68 3.07 11.48 7.59
N LEU A 69 3.02 10.23 7.13
CA LEU A 69 1.88 9.70 6.39
C LEU A 69 0.70 9.49 7.34
N THR A 70 -0.47 9.98 6.97
CA THR A 70 -1.66 10.00 7.81
C THR A 70 -2.88 9.44 7.08
N TYR A 71 -4.01 9.31 7.79
CA TYR A 71 -5.31 8.97 7.19
C TYR A 71 -5.70 9.96 6.07
N SER A 72 -5.46 11.26 6.30
CA SER A 72 -5.82 12.30 5.33
C SER A 72 -5.06 12.18 4.02
N ASP A 73 -3.81 11.75 4.05
CA ASP A 73 -3.03 11.54 2.82
C ASP A 73 -3.64 10.44 1.95
N LEU A 74 -4.08 9.36 2.57
CA LEU A 74 -4.71 8.24 1.86
C LEU A 74 -6.13 8.58 1.35
N GLU A 75 -6.81 9.52 2.01
CA GLU A 75 -8.13 10.02 1.60
C GLU A 75 -8.02 11.06 0.47
N SER A 76 -7.13 12.07 0.62
CA SER A 76 -7.04 13.21 -0.29
C SER A 76 -6.71 12.79 -1.72
N ASP A 77 -5.80 11.85 -1.87
CA ASP A 77 -5.39 11.32 -3.17
C ASP A 77 -6.33 10.21 -3.68
N LYS A 78 -7.37 9.86 -2.92
CA LYS A 78 -8.25 8.70 -3.18
C LYS A 78 -7.47 7.40 -3.39
N MET A 79 -6.27 7.33 -2.83
CA MET A 79 -5.26 6.34 -3.11
C MET A 79 -5.75 4.92 -2.79
N LEU A 80 -6.17 4.67 -1.54
CA LEU A 80 -6.70 3.37 -1.13
C LEU A 80 -7.90 2.93 -1.98
N LYS A 81 -8.80 3.86 -2.29
CA LYS A 81 -9.97 3.58 -3.12
C LYS A 81 -9.56 3.21 -4.55
N SER A 82 -8.61 3.91 -5.14
CA SER A 82 -8.12 3.63 -6.48
C SER A 82 -7.47 2.26 -6.55
N TRP A 83 -6.63 1.92 -5.57
CA TRP A 83 -5.97 0.61 -5.50
C TRP A 83 -6.94 -0.53 -5.29
N ALA A 84 -7.89 -0.38 -4.36
CA ALA A 84 -8.90 -1.38 -4.12
C ALA A 84 -9.77 -1.61 -5.36
N SER A 85 -10.18 -0.53 -6.03
CA SER A 85 -10.96 -0.60 -7.28
C SER A 85 -10.18 -1.26 -8.41
N GLU A 86 -8.90 -0.96 -8.56
CA GLU A 86 -8.08 -1.58 -9.59
C GLU A 86 -7.80 -3.04 -9.28
N TRP A 87 -7.44 -3.37 -8.06
CA TRP A 87 -7.27 -4.75 -7.62
C TRP A 87 -8.53 -5.59 -7.89
N SER A 88 -9.71 -5.10 -7.53
CA SER A 88 -10.97 -5.83 -7.78
C SER A 88 -11.19 -6.14 -9.28
N LYS A 89 -10.75 -5.23 -10.17
CA LYS A 89 -10.85 -5.46 -11.64
C LYS A 89 -9.84 -6.49 -12.13
N VAL A 90 -8.63 -6.48 -11.58
CA VAL A 90 -7.53 -7.30 -12.13
C VAL A 90 -7.39 -8.65 -11.46
N LYS A 91 -7.92 -8.85 -10.25
CA LYS A 91 -7.80 -10.11 -9.49
C LYS A 91 -8.39 -11.34 -10.22
N ALA A 92 -9.32 -11.13 -11.13
CA ALA A 92 -9.86 -12.22 -11.95
C ALA A 92 -8.86 -12.77 -12.98
N ASN A 93 -7.89 -11.94 -13.39
CA ASN A 93 -6.90 -12.27 -14.42
C ASN A 93 -5.48 -12.46 -13.86
N TYR A 94 -5.22 -11.97 -12.64
CA TYR A 94 -3.90 -11.98 -12.02
C TYR A 94 -3.99 -12.44 -10.57
N LYS A 95 -3.13 -13.36 -10.18
CA LYS A 95 -2.95 -13.77 -8.78
C LYS A 95 -2.11 -12.72 -8.06
N ILE A 96 -2.75 -11.75 -7.41
CA ILE A 96 -2.06 -10.69 -6.70
C ILE A 96 -1.56 -11.24 -5.34
N LYS A 97 -0.25 -11.27 -5.15
CA LYS A 97 0.42 -11.75 -3.94
C LYS A 97 0.47 -10.68 -2.85
N SER A 98 0.75 -9.44 -3.25
CA SER A 98 0.77 -8.29 -2.33
C SER A 98 0.60 -6.96 -3.06
N LEU A 99 0.06 -5.98 -2.33
CA LEU A 99 0.01 -4.57 -2.70
C LEU A 99 0.75 -3.79 -1.61
N SER A 100 1.94 -3.29 -1.90
CA SER A 100 2.79 -2.60 -0.94
C SER A 100 2.80 -1.10 -1.18
N ILE A 101 2.66 -0.32 -0.11
CA ILE A 101 2.95 1.10 -0.10
C ILE A 101 4.31 1.26 0.55
N VAL A 102 5.28 1.75 -0.21
CA VAL A 102 6.63 2.05 0.28
C VAL A 102 6.80 3.57 0.36
N THR A 103 7.24 4.05 1.51
CA THR A 103 7.42 5.49 1.73
C THR A 103 8.61 5.77 2.63
N ASN A 104 9.25 6.94 2.44
CA ASN A 104 10.25 7.48 3.36
C ASN A 104 9.64 8.26 4.54
N ARG A 105 8.31 8.38 4.59
CA ARG A 105 7.58 9.09 5.65
C ARG A 105 7.34 8.18 6.84
N LYS A 106 7.43 8.72 8.05
CA LYS A 106 7.00 8.02 9.27
C LYS A 106 5.48 7.89 9.30
N TRP A 107 4.98 6.88 10.02
CA TRP A 107 3.54 6.76 10.26
C TRP A 107 3.08 7.85 11.25
N GLY A 108 1.97 8.51 10.96
CA GLY A 108 1.42 9.59 11.77
C GLY A 108 1.12 9.15 13.21
N PRO A 109 1.77 9.75 14.22
CA PRO A 109 1.65 9.32 15.62
C PRO A 109 0.43 9.91 16.33
N ARG A 110 -0.28 10.86 15.72
CA ARG A 110 -1.39 11.58 16.36
C ARG A 110 -2.72 10.92 16.04
N THR A 111 -3.63 10.95 17.02
CA THR A 111 -5.04 10.62 16.81
C THR A 111 -5.71 11.67 15.93
N ALA A 112 -6.66 11.27 15.11
CA ALA A 112 -7.34 12.19 14.20
C ALA A 112 -8.82 11.80 14.04
N ASN A 113 -9.72 12.76 14.16
CA ASN A 113 -11.15 12.60 13.90
C ASN A 113 -11.78 11.39 14.62
N GLY A 114 -11.45 11.22 15.92
CA GLY A 114 -11.94 10.09 16.71
C GLY A 114 -11.33 8.73 16.40
N LYS A 115 -10.36 8.65 15.48
CA LYS A 115 -9.59 7.44 15.15
C LYS A 115 -8.33 7.37 16.02
N CYS A 116 -7.80 6.17 16.25
CA CYS A 116 -6.46 6.00 16.80
C CYS A 116 -5.40 6.60 15.87
N SER A 117 -4.14 6.70 16.30
CA SER A 117 -3.08 7.18 15.41
C SER A 117 -2.90 6.26 14.21
N PHE A 118 -2.47 6.82 13.07
CA PHE A 118 -2.21 6.01 11.87
C PHE A 118 -1.08 5.01 12.11
N SER A 119 -0.07 5.39 12.91
CA SER A 119 0.97 4.47 13.37
C SER A 119 0.37 3.25 14.07
N HIS A 120 -0.51 3.45 15.06
CA HIS A 120 -1.16 2.35 15.79
C HIS A 120 -2.02 1.49 14.87
N PHE A 121 -2.72 2.11 13.91
CA PHE A 121 -3.50 1.36 12.92
C PHE A 121 -2.61 0.40 12.12
N ILE A 122 -1.47 0.90 11.60
CA ILE A 122 -0.57 0.09 10.77
C ILE A 122 0.15 -0.99 11.57
N THR A 123 0.62 -0.67 12.80
CA THR A 123 1.47 -1.60 13.57
C THR A 123 0.70 -2.60 14.42
N GLU A 124 -0.53 -2.27 14.83
CA GLU A 124 -1.29 -3.08 15.77
C GLU A 124 -2.62 -3.59 15.19
N ILE A 125 -3.38 -2.72 14.52
CA ILE A 125 -4.75 -3.07 14.08
C ILE A 125 -4.73 -3.86 12.78
N LEU A 126 -4.00 -3.39 11.77
CA LEU A 126 -3.95 -4.06 10.47
C LEU A 126 -3.42 -5.50 10.56
N PRO A 127 -2.35 -5.81 11.34
CA PRO A 127 -1.94 -7.18 11.59
C PRO A 127 -3.02 -8.05 12.26
N LYS A 128 -3.79 -7.48 13.20
CA LYS A 128 -4.92 -8.19 13.84
C LYS A 128 -6.03 -8.49 12.83
N LEU A 129 -6.40 -7.53 11.98
CA LEU A 129 -7.38 -7.74 10.91
C LEU A 129 -6.93 -8.82 9.92
N LYS A 130 -5.63 -8.92 9.66
CA LYS A 130 -5.07 -9.99 8.82
C LYS A 130 -5.16 -11.36 9.46
N SER A 131 -4.96 -11.45 10.78
CA SER A 131 -5.06 -12.72 11.52
C SER A 131 -6.50 -13.11 11.84
N ASP A 132 -7.37 -12.13 12.05
CA ASP A 132 -8.78 -12.29 12.37
C ASP A 132 -9.61 -11.22 11.65
N PRO A 133 -10.19 -11.53 10.50
CA PRO A 133 -11.04 -10.58 9.76
C PRO A 133 -12.27 -10.09 10.54
N THR A 134 -12.68 -10.81 11.59
CA THR A 134 -13.80 -10.41 12.46
C THR A 134 -13.39 -9.44 13.57
N TYR A 135 -12.09 -9.15 13.71
CA TYR A 135 -11.59 -8.22 14.71
C TYR A 135 -12.24 -6.84 14.57
N TYR A 136 -12.84 -6.37 15.66
CA TYR A 136 -13.65 -5.15 15.66
C TYR A 136 -13.02 -3.98 16.45
N GLY A 137 -11.86 -4.17 17.05
CA GLY A 137 -11.20 -3.15 17.88
C GLY A 137 -11.61 -3.17 19.36
N ASN A 138 -10.65 -2.87 20.23
CA ASN A 138 -10.82 -2.92 21.70
C ASN A 138 -11.51 -1.66 22.27
N ASN A 139 -11.49 -0.56 21.55
CA ASN A 139 -12.02 0.72 21.96
C ASN A 139 -12.64 1.50 20.77
N THR A 140 -13.32 2.60 21.07
CA THR A 140 -14.00 3.41 20.06
C THR A 140 -13.06 3.94 18.98
N GLN A 141 -11.83 4.33 19.32
CA GLN A 141 -10.88 4.89 18.35
C GLN A 141 -10.39 3.82 17.37
N GLU A 142 -10.14 2.61 17.82
CA GLU A 142 -9.79 1.48 16.96
C GLU A 142 -10.95 1.10 16.03
N ARG A 143 -12.18 1.04 16.56
CA ARG A 143 -13.38 0.78 15.76
C ARG A 143 -13.55 1.82 14.66
N ASN A 144 -13.45 3.09 14.99
CA ASN A 144 -13.55 4.17 14.02
C ASN A 144 -12.46 4.08 12.93
N ALA A 145 -11.25 3.63 13.27
CA ALA A 145 -10.18 3.45 12.32
C ALA A 145 -10.45 2.26 11.37
N ILE A 146 -10.97 1.15 11.89
CA ILE A 146 -11.37 -0.02 11.10
C ILE A 146 -12.53 0.34 10.16
N GLU A 147 -13.56 1.00 10.66
CA GLU A 147 -14.70 1.44 9.86
C GLU A 147 -14.26 2.43 8.77
N TRP A 148 -13.38 3.37 9.10
CA TRP A 148 -12.78 4.28 8.13
C TRP A 148 -12.08 3.51 7.01
N PHE A 149 -11.26 2.53 7.35
CA PHE A 149 -10.50 1.75 6.36
C PHE A 149 -11.44 0.97 5.44
N ARG A 150 -12.38 0.20 6.00
CA ARG A 150 -13.38 -0.55 5.24
C ARG A 150 -14.22 0.34 4.32
N LYS A 151 -14.66 1.51 4.82
CA LYS A 151 -15.41 2.49 4.04
C LYS A 151 -14.57 3.13 2.93
N THR A 152 -13.29 3.41 3.20
CA THR A 152 -12.40 4.08 2.24
C THR A 152 -12.07 3.19 1.06
N ILE A 153 -11.81 1.89 1.27
CA ILE A 153 -11.55 0.95 0.19
C ILE A 153 -12.79 0.68 -0.66
N ASN A 154 -13.98 0.79 -0.10
CA ASN A 154 -15.27 0.73 -0.81
C ASN A 154 -15.44 -0.53 -1.69
N LEU A 155 -15.04 -1.68 -1.18
CA LEU A 155 -15.26 -3.01 -1.76
C LEU A 155 -16.48 -3.67 -1.12
N ASN A 156 -16.95 -4.78 -1.70
CA ASN A 156 -17.92 -5.64 -1.03
C ASN A 156 -17.27 -6.41 0.14
N GLU A 157 -18.08 -6.99 1.03
CA GLU A 157 -17.57 -7.61 2.27
C GLU A 157 -16.57 -8.74 2.01
N ASP A 158 -16.83 -9.61 1.03
CA ASP A 158 -15.92 -10.72 0.69
C ASP A 158 -14.58 -10.20 0.15
N GLU A 159 -14.63 -9.16 -0.69
CA GLU A 159 -13.44 -8.53 -1.25
C GLU A 159 -12.63 -7.71 -0.23
N ILE A 160 -13.28 -7.15 0.80
CA ILE A 160 -12.60 -6.40 1.86
C ILE A 160 -11.58 -7.30 2.57
N ASP A 161 -11.98 -8.49 2.97
CA ASP A 161 -11.11 -9.40 3.71
C ASP A 161 -9.95 -9.90 2.83
N GLU A 162 -10.21 -10.23 1.56
CA GLU A 162 -9.14 -10.58 0.60
C GLU A 162 -8.15 -9.41 0.42
N PHE A 163 -8.64 -8.18 0.26
CA PHE A 163 -7.80 -7.01 0.08
C PHE A 163 -6.95 -6.71 1.33
N ILE A 164 -7.51 -6.88 2.54
CA ILE A 164 -6.79 -6.73 3.81
C ILE A 164 -5.60 -7.70 3.86
N GLN A 165 -5.74 -8.93 3.39
CA GLN A 165 -4.66 -9.91 3.41
C GLN A 165 -3.45 -9.50 2.60
N ILE A 166 -3.65 -8.85 1.47
CA ILE A 166 -2.58 -8.53 0.51
C ILE A 166 -1.95 -7.15 0.70
N ILE A 167 -2.67 -6.18 1.32
CA ILE A 167 -2.14 -4.83 1.48
C ILE A 167 -1.03 -4.77 2.53
N GLN A 168 0.03 -4.02 2.24
CA GLN A 168 1.18 -3.84 3.10
C GLN A 168 1.60 -2.37 3.12
N PHE A 169 2.11 -1.91 4.25
CA PHE A 169 2.71 -0.59 4.42
C PHE A 169 4.15 -0.78 4.90
N LYS A 170 5.10 -0.15 4.21
CA LYS A 170 6.55 -0.26 4.47
C LYS A 170 7.19 1.13 4.52
N ASN A 171 8.11 1.34 5.43
CA ASN A 171 8.95 2.54 5.53
C ASN A 171 10.40 2.18 5.88
#